data_9ff3bd17d24b20f3bde034488b887f3c
#
_entry.id   9ff3bd17d24b20f3bde034488b887f3c
#
_cell.length_a   1.000
_cell.length_b   1.000
_cell.length_c   1.000
_cell.angle_alpha   90.00
_cell.angle_beta   90.00
_cell.angle_gamma   90.00
#
_symmetry.space_group_name_H-M   'P 1'
#
loop_
_entity.id
_entity.type
_entity.pdbx_description
1 polymer ?
#
loop_
_entity_poly.entity_id
_entity_poly.type
_entity_poly.pdbx_seq_one_letter_code
_entity_poly.pdbx_strand_id
1 'polypeptide(L)'
;MTPVEPSFVPKLAKKARLKLDRHSGKYMILYPERGLELSDSAAEIAKKCDGSRTVATIVVELVAEHVEASAQVVEADVVAFVSALRDKGLLEPS
;
A
#
# COMPACT_ATOMS: atom_id res chain seq x y z
N MET A 1 0.94 16.96 7.59
CA MET A 1 1.88 16.19 6.76
C MET A 1 1.38 16.12 5.32
N THR A 2 2.31 16.05 4.39
CA THR A 2 1.96 16.13 2.98
C THR A 2 1.62 14.76 2.43
N PRO A 3 0.49 14.58 1.72
CA PRO A 3 0.20 13.32 1.04
C PRO A 3 1.26 13.02 -0.01
N VAL A 4 1.43 11.73 -0.32
CA VAL A 4 2.34 11.34 -1.40
C VAL A 4 1.81 11.86 -2.73
N GLU A 5 2.73 12.16 -3.63
CA GLU A 5 2.38 12.66 -4.95
C GLU A 5 2.15 11.51 -5.93
N PRO A 6 1.42 11.76 -7.03
CA PRO A 6 1.16 10.71 -8.04
C PRO A 6 2.44 10.12 -8.65
N SER A 7 3.51 10.89 -8.71
CA SER A 7 4.79 10.44 -9.26
C SER A 7 5.64 9.63 -8.28
N PHE A 8 5.24 9.58 -7.01
CA PHE A 8 5.98 8.82 -5.99
C PHE A 8 5.95 7.32 -6.31
N VAL A 9 7.11 6.66 -6.19
CA VAL A 9 7.24 5.22 -6.43
C VAL A 9 7.43 4.52 -5.08
N PRO A 10 6.36 3.94 -4.52
CA PRO A 10 6.47 3.29 -3.22
C PRO A 10 7.11 1.92 -3.32
N LYS A 11 7.94 1.61 -2.33
CA LYS A 11 8.55 0.29 -2.18
C LYS A 11 8.65 -0.02 -0.69
N LEU A 12 8.15 -1.16 -0.27
CA LEU A 12 8.24 -1.57 1.13
C LEU A 12 9.70 -1.69 1.54
N ALA A 13 10.02 -1.17 2.73
CA ALA A 13 11.36 -1.27 3.28
C ALA A 13 11.70 -2.73 3.56
N LYS A 14 12.99 -3.06 3.54
CA LYS A 14 13.44 -4.45 3.77
C LYS A 14 12.97 -5.00 5.11
N LYS A 15 12.85 -4.15 6.11
CA LYS A 15 12.38 -4.54 7.44
C LYS A 15 10.87 -4.79 7.51
N ALA A 16 10.12 -4.38 6.47
CA ALA A 16 8.67 -4.50 6.43
C ALA A 16 8.30 -5.60 5.45
N ARG A 17 7.75 -6.70 5.96
CA ARG A 17 7.41 -7.86 5.13
C ARG A 17 5.91 -8.01 5.04
N LEU A 18 5.41 -8.14 3.83
CA LEU A 18 4.00 -8.48 3.59
C LEU A 18 3.84 -9.98 3.73
N LYS A 19 2.96 -10.41 4.62
CA LYS A 19 2.76 -11.83 4.88
C LYS A 19 1.28 -12.12 5.07
N LEU A 20 0.84 -13.27 4.57
CA LEU A 20 -0.51 -13.76 4.80
C LEU A 20 -0.57 -14.49 6.14
N ASP A 21 -1.46 -14.02 7.03
CA ASP A 21 -1.71 -14.71 8.28
C ASP A 21 -2.75 -15.81 8.02
N ARG A 22 -2.32 -17.05 8.15
CA ARG A 22 -3.18 -18.20 7.85
C ARG A 22 -4.31 -18.39 8.86
N HIS A 23 -4.16 -17.88 10.08
CA HIS A 23 -5.19 -18.00 11.10
C HIS A 23 -6.36 -17.09 10.82
N SER A 24 -6.10 -15.83 10.48
CA SER A 24 -7.14 -14.85 10.21
C SER A 24 -7.53 -14.78 8.73
N GLY A 25 -6.69 -15.29 7.84
CA GLY A 25 -6.88 -15.17 6.40
C GLY A 25 -6.57 -13.77 5.88
N LYS A 26 -5.95 -12.92 6.68
CA LYS A 26 -5.66 -11.54 6.33
C LYS A 26 -4.17 -11.33 6.13
N TYR A 27 -3.85 -10.36 5.31
CA TYR A 27 -2.47 -9.94 5.13
C TYR A 27 -2.02 -9.02 6.25
N MET A 28 -0.75 -9.11 6.58
CA MET A 28 -0.12 -8.25 7.57
C MET A 28 1.21 -7.73 7.02
N ILE A 29 1.60 -6.55 7.46
CA ILE A 29 2.97 -6.09 7.29
C ILE A 29 3.68 -6.33 8.61
N LEU A 30 4.70 -7.20 8.58
CA LEU A 30 5.50 -7.51 9.76
C LEU A 30 6.78 -6.68 9.73
N TYR A 31 7.07 -6.02 10.84
CA TYR A 31 8.31 -5.25 11.00
C TYR A 31 8.78 -5.39 12.45
N PRO A 32 10.03 -5.01 12.76
CA PRO A 32 10.59 -5.29 14.09
C PRO A 32 9.66 -4.85 15.21
N GLU A 33 9.34 -5.80 16.09
CA GLU A 33 8.51 -5.61 17.28
C GLU A 33 7.04 -5.30 17.03
N ARG A 34 6.57 -5.27 15.75
CA ARG A 34 5.19 -4.92 15.45
C ARG A 34 4.65 -5.66 14.25
N GLY A 35 3.33 -5.70 14.17
CA GLY A 35 2.61 -6.15 13.00
C GLY A 35 1.47 -5.19 12.70
N LEU A 36 1.18 -5.00 11.43
CA LEU A 36 0.07 -4.17 10.98
C LEU A 36 -0.88 -5.02 10.16
N GLU A 37 -2.09 -5.28 10.69
CA GLU A 37 -3.10 -6.03 9.97
C GLU A 37 -3.71 -5.15 8.88
N LEU A 38 -3.88 -5.72 7.69
CA LEU A 38 -4.36 -4.99 6.53
C LEU A 38 -5.77 -5.44 6.16
N SER A 39 -6.61 -4.48 5.77
CA SER A 39 -7.87 -4.79 5.10
C SER A 39 -7.56 -5.38 3.73
N ASP A 40 -8.57 -5.96 3.08
CA ASP A 40 -8.38 -6.52 1.74
C ASP A 40 -7.90 -5.47 0.75
N SER A 41 -8.47 -4.26 0.79
CA SER A 41 -8.06 -3.19 -0.10
C SER A 41 -6.64 -2.71 0.19
N ALA A 42 -6.28 -2.60 1.48
CA ALA A 42 -4.93 -2.20 1.86
C ALA A 42 -3.89 -3.25 1.41
N ALA A 43 -4.24 -4.54 1.51
CA ALA A 43 -3.36 -5.62 1.07
C ALA A 43 -3.09 -5.53 -0.43
N GLU A 44 -4.10 -5.22 -1.24
CA GLU A 44 -3.91 -5.06 -2.68
C GLU A 44 -2.98 -3.91 -3.01
N ILE A 45 -3.10 -2.80 -2.28
CA ILE A 45 -2.19 -1.67 -2.46
C ILE A 45 -0.76 -2.07 -2.07
N ALA A 46 -0.62 -2.73 -0.92
CA ALA A 46 0.70 -3.15 -0.42
C ALA A 46 1.43 -4.07 -1.40
N LYS A 47 0.70 -4.98 -2.05
CA LYS A 47 1.30 -5.88 -3.04
C LYS A 47 1.89 -5.15 -4.24
N LYS A 48 1.40 -3.95 -4.53
CA LYS A 48 1.88 -3.15 -5.65
C LYS A 48 2.99 -2.17 -5.25
N CYS A 49 3.34 -2.12 -3.96
CA CYS A 49 4.41 -1.26 -3.46
C CYS A 49 5.77 -1.98 -3.57
N ASP A 50 6.16 -2.30 -4.79
CA ASP A 50 7.37 -3.08 -5.07
C ASP A 50 8.49 -2.26 -5.74
N GLY A 51 8.32 -0.95 -5.83
CA GLY A 51 9.33 -0.07 -6.42
C GLY A 51 9.28 0.02 -7.93
N SER A 52 8.28 -0.60 -8.57
CA SER A 52 8.16 -0.60 -10.04
C SER A 52 7.00 0.25 -10.55
N ARG A 53 6.16 0.77 -9.65
CA ARG A 53 4.96 1.53 -10.03
C ARG A 53 4.94 2.85 -9.30
N THR A 54 4.44 3.89 -9.98
CA THR A 54 4.11 5.16 -9.32
C THR A 54 2.75 5.00 -8.61
N VAL A 55 2.45 5.92 -7.70
CA VAL A 55 1.12 5.99 -7.07
C VAL A 55 0.03 6.07 -8.15
N ALA A 56 0.25 6.91 -9.18
CA ALA A 56 -0.71 7.04 -10.28
C ALA A 56 -0.94 5.71 -10.99
N THR A 57 0.10 4.94 -11.24
CA THR A 57 -0.02 3.63 -11.90
C THR A 57 -0.77 2.65 -11.01
N ILE A 58 -0.50 2.64 -9.70
CA ILE A 58 -1.22 1.79 -8.76
C ILE A 58 -2.72 2.09 -8.81
N VAL A 59 -3.10 3.37 -8.82
CA VAL A 59 -4.49 3.78 -8.91
C VAL A 59 -5.13 3.25 -10.20
N VAL A 60 -4.46 3.45 -11.33
CA VAL A 60 -4.98 3.01 -12.63
C VAL A 60 -5.21 1.50 -12.66
N GLU A 61 -4.24 0.74 -12.14
CA GLU A 61 -4.37 -0.73 -12.11
C GLU A 61 -5.52 -1.19 -11.22
N LEU A 62 -5.65 -0.59 -10.04
CA LEU A 62 -6.72 -0.98 -9.11
C LEU A 62 -8.09 -0.59 -9.63
N VAL A 63 -8.23 0.56 -10.28
CA VAL A 63 -9.48 0.96 -10.92
C VAL A 63 -9.86 -0.06 -12.00
N ALA A 64 -8.89 -0.53 -12.78
CA ALA A 64 -9.15 -1.54 -13.81
C ALA A 64 -9.55 -2.89 -13.22
N GLU A 65 -9.02 -3.23 -12.04
CA GLU A 65 -9.31 -4.50 -11.36
C GLU A 65 -10.64 -4.47 -10.59
N HIS A 66 -11.11 -3.28 -10.23
CA HIS A 66 -12.33 -3.09 -9.42
C HIS A 66 -13.29 -2.14 -10.14
N VAL A 67 -13.92 -2.64 -11.19
CA VAL A 67 -14.72 -1.80 -12.09
C VAL A 67 -15.92 -1.14 -11.43
N GLU A 68 -16.44 -1.70 -10.34
CA GLU A 68 -17.54 -1.08 -9.60
C GLU A 68 -17.09 -0.02 -8.59
N ALA A 69 -15.80 0.12 -8.35
CA ALA A 69 -15.29 1.10 -7.41
C ALA A 69 -15.11 2.46 -8.08
N SER A 70 -15.40 3.54 -7.35
CA SER A 70 -15.13 4.89 -7.83
C SER A 70 -13.64 5.14 -7.92
N ALA A 71 -13.18 5.72 -9.05
CA ALA A 71 -11.78 6.08 -9.21
C ALA A 71 -11.33 7.05 -8.12
N GLN A 72 -12.20 7.96 -7.69
CA GLN A 72 -11.88 8.91 -6.63
C GLN A 72 -11.67 8.22 -5.29
N VAL A 73 -12.47 7.22 -4.97
CA VAL A 73 -12.33 6.45 -3.73
C VAL A 73 -11.02 5.65 -3.76
N VAL A 74 -10.73 4.98 -4.89
CA VAL A 74 -9.50 4.21 -5.03
C VAL A 74 -8.28 5.12 -4.88
N GLU A 75 -8.29 6.26 -5.54
CA GLU A 75 -7.19 7.21 -5.43
C GLU A 75 -6.99 7.68 -3.98
N ALA A 76 -8.07 8.04 -3.30
CA ALA A 76 -7.99 8.48 -1.90
C ALA A 76 -7.42 7.37 -1.01
N ASP A 77 -7.85 6.13 -1.21
CA ASP A 77 -7.38 5.01 -0.43
C ASP A 77 -5.89 4.75 -0.67
N VAL A 78 -5.45 4.77 -1.92
CA VAL A 78 -4.04 4.55 -2.26
C VAL A 78 -3.18 5.64 -1.64
N VAL A 79 -3.55 6.90 -1.82
CA VAL A 79 -2.78 8.02 -1.29
C VAL A 79 -2.70 7.94 0.24
N ALA A 80 -3.83 7.68 0.89
CA ALA A 80 -3.88 7.61 2.35
C ALA A 80 -3.01 6.47 2.89
N PHE A 81 -3.13 5.28 2.28
CA PHE A 81 -2.39 4.11 2.74
C PHE A 81 -0.88 4.27 2.52
N VAL A 82 -0.48 4.69 1.33
CA VAL A 82 0.95 4.88 1.01
C VAL A 82 1.55 5.98 1.89
N SER A 83 0.80 7.07 2.11
CA SER A 83 1.26 8.14 3.00
C SER A 83 1.44 7.63 4.42
N ALA A 84 0.52 6.80 4.92
CA ALA A 84 0.62 6.21 6.25
C ALA A 84 1.85 5.30 6.37
N LEU A 85 2.12 4.50 5.33
CA LEU A 85 3.32 3.64 5.32
C LEU A 85 4.59 4.49 5.37
N ARG A 86 4.64 5.57 4.59
CA ARG A 86 5.77 6.47 4.59
C ARG A 86 5.99 7.06 5.98
N ASP A 87 4.91 7.52 6.61
CA ASP A 87 4.98 8.18 7.92
C ASP A 87 5.41 7.22 9.01
N LYS A 88 5.13 5.93 8.86
CA LYS A 88 5.57 4.88 9.78
C LYS A 88 6.99 4.38 9.49
N GLY A 89 7.63 4.89 8.44
CA GLY A 89 8.96 4.45 8.07
C GLY A 89 9.00 3.06 7.45
N LEU A 90 7.90 2.62 6.86
CA LEU A 90 7.79 1.28 6.28
C LEU A 90 8.07 1.24 4.79
N LEU A 91 8.38 2.38 4.17
CA LEU A 91 8.79 2.46 2.77
C LEU A 91 10.27 2.78 2.68
N GLU A 92 10.90 2.30 1.60
CA GLU A 92 12.29 2.67 1.34
C GLU A 92 12.37 4.16 1.03
N PRO A 93 13.46 4.82 1.49
CA PRO A 93 13.67 6.21 1.11
C PRO A 93 13.89 6.32 -0.39
N SER A 94 13.27 7.32 -0.99
CA SER A 94 13.38 7.55 -2.43
C SER A 94 14.63 8.39 -2.76
#